data_20975385d89943a5d8d260400e1a8d77
#
_entry.id   20975385d89943a5d8d260400e1a8d77
#
_cell.length_a   1.000
_cell.length_b   1.000
_cell.length_c   1.000
_cell.angle_alpha   90.00
_cell.angle_beta   90.00
_cell.angle_gamma   90.00
#
_symmetry.space_group_name_H-M   'P 1'
#
loop_
_entity.id
_entity.type
_entity.pdbx_description
1 polymer ?
#
loop_
_entity_poly.entity_id
_entity_poly.type
_entity_poly.pdbx_seq_one_letter_code
_entity_poly.pdbx_strand_id
1 'polypeptide(L)'
;MKTKKLVLLAFLMIIGIVSANAQNNQKYAYVDTDYILQNIPEYGDAQEEINQMSVTWQKELKTLRDKLDQMKRDYQTEAVLLSDDMKNKKEAAITAKEQELASLQMQYFGSDGELFTKRIELIQPIQEKVYNAISQIAQVKGYSFVFDKASGSTILYCNDKFDISDDVLDEIGNVMQTVRRQDRKRGVNTPAAGNKSGGGSVKGGESRGGDGKSGKQ
;
A
#
# COMPACT_ATOMS: atom_id res chain seq x y z
N MET A 1 74.27 2.69 22.25
CA MET A 1 73.01 2.09 22.81
C MET A 1 71.88 3.10 22.92
N LYS A 2 72.07 4.38 23.12
CA LYS A 2 71.01 5.42 23.26
C LYS A 2 70.29 5.70 21.95
N THR A 3 70.97 5.73 20.81
CA THR A 3 70.36 5.96 19.47
C THR A 3 69.45 4.85 19.03
N LYS A 4 69.77 3.57 19.28
CA LYS A 4 68.91 2.43 18.98
C LYS A 4 67.60 2.46 19.79
N LYS A 5 67.63 2.87 21.04
CA LYS A 5 66.44 3.06 21.90
C LYS A 5 65.55 4.20 21.39
N LEU A 6 66.15 5.28 20.91
CA LEU A 6 65.45 6.45 20.39
C LEU A 6 64.72 6.14 19.06
N VAL A 7 65.37 5.38 18.19
CA VAL A 7 64.74 4.89 16.92
C VAL A 7 63.58 3.92 17.21
N LEU A 8 63.76 3.04 18.20
CA LEU A 8 62.69 2.10 18.58
C LEU A 8 61.48 2.84 19.16
N LEU A 9 61.72 3.88 19.95
CA LEU A 9 60.64 4.70 20.55
C LEU A 9 59.91 5.53 19.49
N ALA A 10 60.61 6.07 18.48
CA ALA A 10 60.02 6.75 17.36
C ALA A 10 59.18 5.81 16.49
N PHE A 11 59.64 4.58 16.25
CA PHE A 11 58.89 3.56 15.51
C PHE A 11 57.63 3.12 16.24
N LEU A 12 57.64 2.98 17.56
CA LEU A 12 56.49 2.70 18.39
C LEU A 12 55.45 3.84 18.38
N MET A 13 55.89 5.09 18.36
CA MET A 13 55.01 6.25 18.22
C MET A 13 54.33 6.30 16.87
N ILE A 14 55.00 5.96 15.75
CA ILE A 14 54.43 5.93 14.42
C ILE A 14 53.35 4.84 14.30
N ILE A 15 53.56 3.66 14.91
CA ILE A 15 52.56 2.58 14.94
C ILE A 15 51.29 3.01 15.70
N GLY A 16 51.46 3.77 16.81
CA GLY A 16 50.31 4.30 17.58
C GLY A 16 49.44 5.29 16.83
N ILE A 17 50.00 6.10 15.92
CA ILE A 17 49.26 7.09 15.12
C ILE A 17 48.43 6.41 14.01
N VAL A 18 48.92 5.31 13.44
CA VAL A 18 48.20 4.58 12.40
C VAL A 18 46.95 3.87 12.94
N SER A 19 46.98 3.43 14.20
CA SER A 19 45.84 2.73 14.82
C SER A 19 44.68 3.66 15.22
N ALA A 20 44.91 4.98 15.33
CA ALA A 20 43.89 5.94 15.75
C ALA A 20 42.85 6.26 14.66
N ASN A 21 43.09 5.90 13.40
CA ASN A 21 42.16 6.17 12.29
C ASN A 21 41.26 4.98 11.93
N ALA A 22 41.33 3.88 12.69
CA ALA A 22 40.50 2.68 12.44
C ALA A 22 39.12 2.74 13.10
N GLN A 23 38.60 3.91 13.50
CA GLN A 23 37.21 4.07 13.88
C GLN A 23 36.38 4.00 12.60
N ASN A 24 35.87 2.81 12.28
CA ASN A 24 34.80 2.64 11.32
C ASN A 24 33.63 3.51 11.79
N ASN A 25 33.47 4.65 11.14
CA ASN A 25 32.38 5.58 11.40
C ASN A 25 31.12 4.93 10.83
N GLN A 26 30.49 4.03 11.61
CA GLN A 26 29.25 3.38 11.20
C GLN A 26 28.19 4.47 11.01
N LYS A 27 27.64 4.51 9.79
CA LYS A 27 26.60 5.45 9.45
C LYS A 27 25.24 4.78 9.65
N TYR A 28 24.30 5.51 10.21
CA TYR A 28 22.94 5.07 10.45
C TYR A 28 21.99 6.03 9.77
N ALA A 29 20.87 5.51 9.29
CA ALA A 29 19.75 6.27 8.78
C ALA A 29 18.45 5.66 9.28
N TYR A 30 17.35 6.36 9.09
CA TYR A 30 16.02 5.81 9.27
C TYR A 30 15.09 6.25 8.13
N VAL A 31 14.03 5.50 7.96
CA VAL A 31 12.92 5.79 7.05
C VAL A 31 11.60 5.70 7.81
N ASP A 32 10.58 6.30 7.27
CA ASP A 32 9.18 6.11 7.64
C ASP A 32 8.49 5.40 6.47
N THR A 33 8.37 4.07 6.55
CA THR A 33 7.78 3.29 5.44
C THR A 33 6.31 3.61 5.22
N ASP A 34 5.55 3.99 6.27
CA ASP A 34 4.16 4.41 6.11
C ASP A 34 4.07 5.72 5.31
N TYR A 35 4.93 6.70 5.63
CA TYR A 35 5.03 7.94 4.86
C TYR A 35 5.41 7.67 3.41
N ILE A 36 6.42 6.84 3.16
CA ILE A 36 6.86 6.48 1.81
C ILE A 36 5.72 5.84 1.02
N LEU A 37 5.06 4.81 1.58
CA LEU A 37 3.99 4.09 0.90
C LEU A 37 2.79 5.00 0.58
N GLN A 38 2.39 5.87 1.52
CA GLN A 38 1.28 6.82 1.31
C GLN A 38 1.57 7.84 0.20
N ASN A 39 2.83 8.11 -0.09
CA ASN A 39 3.24 9.01 -1.16
C ASN A 39 3.51 8.30 -2.51
N ILE A 40 3.32 6.99 -2.59
CA ILE A 40 3.39 6.22 -3.84
C ILE A 40 1.96 6.08 -4.42
N PRO A 41 1.66 6.68 -5.60
CA PRO A 41 0.31 6.62 -6.18
C PRO A 41 -0.21 5.20 -6.38
N GLU A 42 0.65 4.28 -6.84
CA GLU A 42 0.29 2.87 -7.06
C GLU A 42 -0.13 2.16 -5.77
N TYR A 43 0.35 2.61 -4.62
CA TYR A 43 -0.08 2.08 -3.32
C TYR A 43 -1.51 2.53 -2.99
N GLY A 44 -1.84 3.79 -3.27
CA GLY A 44 -3.20 4.31 -3.14
C GLY A 44 -4.19 3.56 -4.02
N ASP A 45 -3.84 3.35 -5.29
CA ASP A 45 -4.66 2.61 -6.26
C ASP A 45 -4.87 1.15 -5.80
N ALA A 46 -3.82 0.49 -5.32
CA ALA A 46 -3.90 -0.87 -4.79
C ALA A 46 -4.80 -0.97 -3.55
N GLN A 47 -4.69 -0.02 -2.62
CA GLN A 47 -5.55 0.04 -1.43
C GLN A 47 -7.02 0.23 -1.81
N GLU A 48 -7.31 1.11 -2.76
CA GLU A 48 -8.67 1.34 -3.25
C GLU A 48 -9.24 0.10 -3.93
N GLU A 49 -8.46 -0.60 -4.77
CA GLU A 49 -8.89 -1.87 -5.40
C GLU A 49 -9.23 -2.93 -4.34
N ILE A 50 -8.36 -3.14 -3.35
CA ILE A 50 -8.60 -4.06 -2.24
C ILE A 50 -9.88 -3.69 -1.47
N ASN A 51 -10.10 -2.41 -1.21
CA ASN A 51 -11.28 -1.93 -0.51
C ASN A 51 -12.55 -2.18 -1.31
N GLN A 52 -12.56 -1.89 -2.62
CA GLN A 52 -13.69 -2.13 -3.51
C GLN A 52 -14.06 -3.61 -3.60
N MET A 53 -13.05 -4.50 -3.68
CA MET A 53 -13.27 -5.95 -3.64
C MET A 53 -13.88 -6.38 -2.31
N SER A 54 -13.34 -5.90 -1.19
CA SER A 54 -13.86 -6.19 0.15
C SER A 54 -15.32 -5.77 0.30
N VAL A 55 -15.68 -4.55 -0.12
CA VAL A 55 -17.05 -4.04 -0.09
C VAL A 55 -17.98 -4.88 -0.96
N THR A 56 -17.53 -5.30 -2.13
CA THR A 56 -18.32 -6.13 -3.06
C THR A 56 -18.62 -7.50 -2.43
N TRP A 57 -17.63 -8.17 -1.88
CA TRP A 57 -17.80 -9.46 -1.23
C TRP A 57 -18.65 -9.39 0.05
N GLN A 58 -18.48 -8.32 0.85
CA GLN A 58 -19.34 -8.09 2.01
C GLN A 58 -20.80 -7.93 1.61
N LYS A 59 -21.08 -7.22 0.51
CA LYS A 59 -22.45 -7.05 -0.02
C LYS A 59 -23.03 -8.38 -0.49
N GLU A 60 -22.23 -9.21 -1.16
CA GLU A 60 -22.62 -10.54 -1.59
C GLU A 60 -22.99 -11.44 -0.41
N LEU A 61 -22.09 -11.53 0.59
CA LEU A 61 -22.35 -12.29 1.81
C LEU A 61 -23.58 -11.80 2.57
N LYS A 62 -23.79 -10.47 2.61
CA LYS A 62 -24.98 -9.88 3.21
C LYS A 62 -26.24 -10.33 2.49
N THR A 63 -26.25 -10.27 1.16
CA THR A 63 -27.39 -10.71 0.35
C THR A 63 -27.71 -12.19 0.59
N LEU A 64 -26.68 -13.03 0.66
CA LEU A 64 -26.84 -14.45 0.93
C LEU A 64 -27.37 -14.71 2.36
N ARG A 65 -26.90 -13.96 3.34
CA ARG A 65 -27.38 -14.01 4.72
C ARG A 65 -28.85 -13.58 4.82
N ASP A 66 -29.21 -12.46 4.19
CA ASP A 66 -30.61 -11.96 4.19
C ASP A 66 -31.55 -12.99 3.57
N LYS A 67 -31.11 -13.68 2.49
CA LYS A 67 -31.87 -14.77 1.86
C LYS A 67 -32.00 -15.99 2.78
N LEU A 68 -30.93 -16.40 3.46
CA LEU A 68 -30.95 -17.49 4.43
C LEU A 68 -31.90 -17.19 5.58
N ASP A 69 -31.86 -15.98 6.12
CA ASP A 69 -32.76 -15.53 7.18
C ASP A 69 -34.23 -15.53 6.74
N GLN A 70 -34.51 -15.17 5.49
CA GLN A 70 -35.85 -15.27 4.92
C GLN A 70 -36.30 -16.74 4.83
N MET A 71 -35.46 -17.64 4.31
CA MET A 71 -35.77 -19.07 4.23
C MET A 71 -36.08 -19.68 5.60
N LYS A 72 -35.35 -19.27 6.64
CA LYS A 72 -35.61 -19.70 8.03
C LYS A 72 -36.94 -19.18 8.55
N ARG A 73 -37.26 -17.91 8.34
CA ARG A 73 -38.53 -17.33 8.73
C ARG A 73 -39.70 -18.01 8.03
N ASP A 74 -39.60 -18.22 6.73
CA ASP A 74 -40.64 -18.88 5.93
C ASP A 74 -40.86 -20.31 6.43
N TYR A 75 -39.78 -21.06 6.68
CA TYR A 75 -39.86 -22.39 7.25
C TYR A 75 -40.55 -22.40 8.63
N GLN A 76 -40.18 -21.50 9.54
CA GLN A 76 -40.81 -21.41 10.87
C GLN A 76 -42.35 -21.15 10.79
N THR A 77 -42.75 -20.31 9.83
CA THR A 77 -44.16 -19.95 9.62
C THR A 77 -44.96 -21.12 9.02
N GLU A 78 -44.38 -21.84 8.08
CA GLU A 78 -45.06 -22.89 7.32
C GLU A 78 -44.95 -24.28 7.95
N ALA A 79 -43.98 -24.49 8.86
CA ALA A 79 -43.60 -25.82 9.37
C ALA A 79 -44.80 -26.65 9.90
N VAL A 80 -45.82 -26.01 10.48
CA VAL A 80 -47.00 -26.68 11.02
C VAL A 80 -47.89 -27.25 9.93
N LEU A 81 -47.81 -26.70 8.70
CA LEU A 81 -48.64 -27.08 7.56
C LEU A 81 -47.92 -28.06 6.61
N LEU A 82 -46.61 -28.29 6.81
CA LEU A 82 -45.81 -29.11 5.91
C LEU A 82 -45.86 -30.60 6.29
N SER A 83 -45.82 -31.47 5.30
CA SER A 83 -45.55 -32.90 5.49
C SER A 83 -44.09 -33.11 5.92
N ASP A 84 -43.78 -34.24 6.52
CA ASP A 84 -42.38 -34.55 6.98
C ASP A 84 -41.39 -34.54 5.83
N ASP A 85 -41.77 -35.02 4.65
CA ASP A 85 -40.91 -34.98 3.47
C ASP A 85 -40.62 -33.53 3.02
N MET A 86 -41.61 -32.65 3.08
CA MET A 86 -41.40 -31.21 2.74
C MET A 86 -40.57 -30.48 3.80
N LYS A 87 -40.71 -30.82 5.09
CA LYS A 87 -39.87 -30.28 6.17
C LYS A 87 -38.41 -30.66 5.94
N ASN A 88 -38.14 -31.94 5.72
CA ASN A 88 -36.81 -32.46 5.45
C ASN A 88 -36.13 -31.77 4.25
N LYS A 89 -36.88 -31.54 3.15
CA LYS A 89 -36.38 -30.82 1.98
C LYS A 89 -36.03 -29.37 2.26
N LYS A 90 -36.90 -28.65 3.04
CA LYS A 90 -36.63 -27.25 3.41
C LYS A 90 -35.44 -27.12 4.37
N GLU A 91 -35.34 -28.01 5.36
CA GLU A 91 -34.22 -28.06 6.29
C GLU A 91 -32.90 -28.36 5.59
N ALA A 92 -32.89 -29.31 4.66
CA ALA A 92 -31.73 -29.60 3.84
C ALA A 92 -31.30 -28.40 2.98
N ALA A 93 -32.27 -27.66 2.40
CA ALA A 93 -31.99 -26.45 1.63
C ALA A 93 -31.44 -25.32 2.48
N ILE A 94 -31.95 -25.14 3.71
CA ILE A 94 -31.42 -24.15 4.68
C ILE A 94 -29.99 -24.52 5.07
N THR A 95 -29.74 -25.79 5.44
CA THR A 95 -28.42 -26.29 5.79
C THR A 95 -27.42 -26.10 4.63
N ALA A 96 -27.82 -26.41 3.42
CA ALA A 96 -26.96 -26.20 2.23
C ALA A 96 -26.61 -24.71 2.06
N LYS A 97 -27.58 -23.82 2.30
CA LYS A 97 -27.34 -22.36 2.20
C LYS A 97 -26.48 -21.81 3.34
N GLU A 98 -26.56 -22.39 4.53
CA GLU A 98 -25.65 -22.08 5.64
C GLU A 98 -24.20 -22.49 5.31
N GLN A 99 -24.03 -23.67 4.75
CA GLN A 99 -22.72 -24.17 4.34
C GLN A 99 -22.13 -23.31 3.22
N GLU A 100 -22.94 -22.92 2.25
CA GLU A 100 -22.54 -22.01 1.18
C GLU A 100 -22.05 -20.66 1.73
N LEU A 101 -22.81 -20.05 2.65
CA LEU A 101 -22.44 -18.80 3.31
C LEU A 101 -21.12 -18.93 4.08
N ALA A 102 -20.97 -20.01 4.87
CA ALA A 102 -19.74 -20.24 5.63
C ALA A 102 -18.52 -20.48 4.71
N SER A 103 -18.73 -21.23 3.63
CA SER A 103 -17.68 -21.50 2.64
C SER A 103 -17.20 -20.22 1.95
N LEU A 104 -18.15 -19.39 1.45
CA LEU A 104 -17.81 -18.12 0.81
C LEU A 104 -17.15 -17.13 1.79
N GLN A 105 -17.60 -17.09 3.05
CA GLN A 105 -16.97 -16.26 4.06
C GLN A 105 -15.51 -16.67 4.30
N MET A 106 -15.25 -17.98 4.39
CA MET A 106 -13.89 -18.50 4.51
C MET A 106 -13.05 -18.23 3.26
N GLN A 107 -13.64 -18.42 2.08
CA GLN A 107 -12.98 -18.17 0.79
C GLN A 107 -12.56 -16.71 0.64
N TYR A 108 -13.43 -15.75 0.97
CA TYR A 108 -13.13 -14.32 0.80
C TYR A 108 -12.27 -13.76 1.93
N PHE A 109 -12.59 -14.08 3.18
CA PHE A 109 -12.04 -13.41 4.37
C PHE A 109 -11.31 -14.36 5.33
N GLY A 110 -11.09 -15.62 4.95
CA GLY A 110 -10.26 -16.54 5.72
C GLY A 110 -8.80 -16.08 5.83
N SER A 111 -8.02 -16.77 6.67
CA SER A 111 -6.58 -16.46 6.86
C SER A 111 -5.78 -16.47 5.57
N ASP A 112 -6.12 -17.39 4.66
CA ASP A 112 -5.51 -17.52 3.33
C ASP A 112 -6.54 -17.23 2.22
N GLY A 113 -7.54 -16.41 2.53
CA GLY A 113 -8.64 -16.08 1.64
C GLY A 113 -8.22 -15.14 0.50
N GLU A 114 -9.16 -14.92 -0.42
CA GLU A 114 -8.91 -14.10 -1.61
C GLU A 114 -8.48 -12.67 -1.28
N LEU A 115 -9.05 -12.08 -0.21
CA LEU A 115 -8.65 -10.73 0.21
C LEU A 115 -7.18 -10.66 0.65
N PHE A 116 -6.72 -11.68 1.38
CA PHE A 116 -5.34 -11.78 1.81
C PHE A 116 -4.41 -11.97 0.61
N THR A 117 -4.77 -12.89 -0.28
CA THR A 117 -4.01 -13.16 -1.51
C THR A 117 -3.90 -11.93 -2.39
N LYS A 118 -5.02 -11.22 -2.60
CA LYS A 118 -5.03 -9.99 -3.40
C LYS A 118 -4.21 -8.87 -2.76
N ARG A 119 -4.23 -8.77 -1.44
CA ARG A 119 -3.38 -7.81 -0.74
C ARG A 119 -1.89 -8.09 -0.98
N ILE A 120 -1.47 -9.35 -0.89
CA ILE A 120 -0.08 -9.73 -1.18
C ILE A 120 0.24 -9.40 -2.65
N GLU A 121 -0.59 -9.83 -3.58
CA GLU A 121 -0.39 -9.63 -5.02
C GLU A 121 -0.19 -8.14 -5.40
N LEU A 122 -0.98 -7.25 -4.81
CA LEU A 122 -0.96 -5.83 -5.14
C LEU A 122 0.08 -5.02 -4.34
N ILE A 123 0.26 -5.33 -3.07
CA ILE A 123 1.09 -4.52 -2.17
C ILE A 123 2.55 -4.99 -2.14
N GLN A 124 2.80 -6.30 -2.18
CA GLN A 124 4.17 -6.81 -2.09
C GLN A 124 5.11 -6.25 -3.15
N PRO A 125 4.74 -6.14 -4.44
CA PRO A 125 5.62 -5.56 -5.45
C PRO A 125 6.01 -4.10 -5.16
N ILE A 126 5.11 -3.35 -4.51
CA ILE A 126 5.36 -1.96 -4.10
C ILE A 126 6.35 -1.92 -2.94
N GLN A 127 6.15 -2.78 -1.94
CA GLN A 127 7.09 -2.92 -0.82
C GLN A 127 8.49 -3.35 -1.29
N GLU A 128 8.58 -4.24 -2.26
CA GLU A 128 9.85 -4.65 -2.86
C GLU A 128 10.55 -3.48 -3.58
N LYS A 129 9.81 -2.60 -4.26
CA LYS A 129 10.38 -1.37 -4.85
C LYS A 129 10.96 -0.46 -3.78
N VAL A 130 10.23 -0.24 -2.68
CA VAL A 130 10.69 0.56 -1.54
C VAL A 130 11.95 -0.04 -0.93
N TYR A 131 11.96 -1.34 -0.67
CA TYR A 131 13.13 -2.04 -0.12
C TYR A 131 14.37 -1.91 -1.03
N ASN A 132 14.17 -2.09 -2.33
CA ASN A 132 15.27 -1.97 -3.30
C ASN A 132 15.85 -0.54 -3.34
N ALA A 133 15.01 0.48 -3.31
CA ALA A 133 15.44 1.87 -3.25
C ALA A 133 16.21 2.18 -1.95
N ILE A 134 15.72 1.73 -0.79
CA ILE A 134 16.42 1.86 0.49
C ILE A 134 17.78 1.18 0.41
N SER A 135 17.84 -0.05 -0.11
CA SER A 135 19.08 -0.82 -0.22
C SER A 135 20.11 -0.13 -1.10
N GLN A 136 19.68 0.41 -2.23
CA GLN A 136 20.54 1.15 -3.17
C GLN A 136 21.10 2.41 -2.52
N ILE A 137 20.26 3.21 -1.85
CA ILE A 137 20.70 4.42 -1.13
C ILE A 137 21.67 4.04 0.00
N ALA A 138 21.37 2.99 0.76
CA ALA A 138 22.22 2.52 1.83
C ALA A 138 23.63 2.15 1.33
N GLN A 139 23.70 1.42 0.21
CA GLN A 139 24.97 1.05 -0.40
C GLN A 139 25.76 2.27 -0.89
N VAL A 140 25.11 3.17 -1.63
CA VAL A 140 25.74 4.36 -2.20
C VAL A 140 26.24 5.32 -1.11
N LYS A 141 25.44 5.55 -0.06
CA LYS A 141 25.78 6.48 1.04
C LYS A 141 26.63 5.82 2.14
N GLY A 142 26.80 4.49 2.11
CA GLY A 142 27.59 3.72 3.05
C GLY A 142 26.92 3.62 4.43
N TYR A 143 25.60 3.50 4.48
CA TYR A 143 24.88 3.23 5.73
C TYR A 143 25.08 1.77 6.14
N SER A 144 25.42 1.55 7.43
CA SER A 144 25.53 0.21 8.00
C SER A 144 24.17 -0.36 8.40
N PHE A 145 23.24 0.51 8.79
CA PHE A 145 21.87 0.17 9.17
C PHE A 145 20.91 1.27 8.73
N VAL A 146 19.73 0.87 8.30
CA VAL A 146 18.57 1.72 8.09
C VAL A 146 17.43 1.16 8.94
N PHE A 147 16.89 1.97 9.82
CA PHE A 147 15.78 1.61 10.71
C PHE A 147 14.46 2.09 10.12
N ASP A 148 13.41 1.31 10.33
CA ASP A 148 12.06 1.74 9.98
C ASP A 148 11.35 2.30 11.21
N LYS A 149 10.92 3.56 11.13
CA LYS A 149 10.19 4.24 12.20
C LYS A 149 8.72 3.79 12.27
N ALA A 150 8.12 3.41 11.13
CA ALA A 150 6.72 3.03 11.04
C ALA A 150 6.42 1.63 11.62
N SER A 151 7.38 0.71 11.59
CA SER A 151 7.17 -0.72 11.89
C SER A 151 7.02 -1.07 13.38
N GLY A 152 6.62 -0.11 14.23
CA GLY A 152 6.46 -0.34 15.67
C GLY A 152 7.78 -0.53 16.43
N SER A 153 8.90 -0.25 15.78
CA SER A 153 10.20 -0.16 16.44
C SER A 153 10.16 0.90 17.53
N THR A 154 10.63 0.58 18.74
CA THR A 154 10.65 1.53 19.85
C THR A 154 11.75 2.58 19.64
N ILE A 155 11.63 3.40 18.61
CA ILE A 155 12.51 4.53 18.39
C ILE A 155 11.89 5.71 19.15
N LEU A 156 12.50 6.07 20.28
CA LEU A 156 12.01 7.18 21.13
C LEU A 156 12.39 8.55 20.60
N TYR A 157 13.48 8.64 19.84
CA TYR A 157 13.99 9.89 19.28
C TYR A 157 14.84 9.62 18.04
N CYS A 158 14.62 10.37 16.98
CA CYS A 158 15.48 10.46 15.80
C CYS A 158 15.71 11.93 15.48
N ASN A 159 16.88 12.24 14.93
CA ASN A 159 17.16 13.55 14.39
C ASN A 159 16.87 13.53 12.88
N ASP A 160 16.08 14.51 12.40
CA ASP A 160 15.60 14.58 11.00
C ASP A 160 16.72 14.53 9.95
N LYS A 161 17.95 14.93 10.31
CA LYS A 161 19.12 14.84 9.42
C LYS A 161 19.47 13.41 9.00
N PHE A 162 18.95 12.40 9.70
CA PHE A 162 19.15 10.98 9.40
C PHE A 162 17.94 10.34 8.69
N ASP A 163 16.88 11.12 8.45
CA ASP A 163 15.74 10.72 7.67
C ASP A 163 16.12 10.68 6.19
N ILE A 164 15.89 9.53 5.56
CA ILE A 164 16.14 9.36 4.12
C ILE A 164 14.84 9.00 3.37
N SER A 165 13.67 9.23 3.98
CA SER A 165 12.38 8.87 3.37
C SER A 165 12.15 9.58 2.05
N ASP A 166 12.45 10.88 1.96
CA ASP A 166 12.33 11.66 0.72
C ASP A 166 13.35 11.22 -0.34
N ASP A 167 14.59 10.89 0.06
CA ASP A 167 15.58 10.32 -0.86
C ASP A 167 15.07 9.01 -1.49
N VAL A 168 14.36 8.18 -0.70
CA VAL A 168 13.77 6.92 -1.18
C VAL A 168 12.65 7.20 -2.17
N LEU A 169 11.78 8.18 -1.90
CA LEU A 169 10.72 8.59 -2.83
C LEU A 169 11.29 9.11 -4.15
N ASP A 170 12.34 9.93 -4.10
CA ASP A 170 13.04 10.43 -5.28
C ASP A 170 13.65 9.29 -6.11
N GLU A 171 14.27 8.32 -5.46
CA GLU A 171 14.85 7.15 -6.13
C GLU A 171 13.77 6.31 -6.83
N ILE A 172 12.64 6.03 -6.14
CA ILE A 172 11.50 5.32 -6.72
C ILE A 172 10.94 6.10 -7.93
N GLY A 173 10.80 7.41 -7.82
CA GLY A 173 10.34 8.27 -8.90
C GLY A 173 11.27 8.24 -10.12
N ASN A 174 12.58 8.24 -9.93
CA ASN A 174 13.58 8.13 -10.98
C ASN A 174 13.51 6.76 -11.68
N VAL A 175 13.43 5.68 -10.94
CA VAL A 175 13.29 4.31 -11.46
C VAL A 175 12.01 4.17 -12.30
N MET A 176 10.87 4.67 -11.81
CA MET A 176 9.60 4.66 -12.55
C MET A 176 9.68 5.43 -13.86
N GLN A 177 10.30 6.60 -13.87
CA GLN A 177 10.49 7.38 -15.12
C GLN A 177 11.38 6.63 -16.13
N THR A 178 12.41 5.95 -15.67
CA THR A 178 13.32 5.17 -16.52
C THR A 178 12.60 3.96 -17.11
N VAL A 179 11.82 3.23 -16.33
CA VAL A 179 11.02 2.09 -16.80
C VAL A 179 10.00 2.56 -17.85
N ARG A 180 9.23 3.63 -17.57
CA ARG A 180 8.26 4.19 -18.52
C ARG A 180 8.90 4.62 -19.85
N ARG A 181 10.16 5.12 -19.84
CA ARG A 181 10.89 5.47 -21.07
C ARG A 181 11.33 4.23 -21.84
N GLN A 182 11.72 3.15 -21.14
CA GLN A 182 12.11 1.88 -21.77
C GLN A 182 10.89 1.17 -22.39
N ASP A 183 9.74 1.17 -21.70
CA ASP A 183 8.50 0.58 -22.20
C ASP A 183 7.98 1.31 -23.43
N ARG A 184 8.05 2.65 -23.49
CA ARG A 184 7.75 3.42 -24.71
C ARG A 184 8.64 3.01 -25.88
N LYS A 185 9.92 2.76 -25.65
CA LYS A 185 10.85 2.30 -26.69
C LYS A 185 10.55 0.87 -27.15
N ARG A 186 9.95 0.03 -26.29
CA ARG A 186 9.53 -1.34 -26.61
C ARG A 186 8.14 -1.46 -27.23
N GLY A 187 7.43 -0.34 -27.43
CA GLY A 187 6.11 -0.31 -28.05
C GLY A 187 4.96 -0.83 -27.16
N VAL A 188 5.16 -0.92 -25.86
CA VAL A 188 4.09 -1.25 -24.90
C VAL A 188 3.30 0.02 -24.61
N ASN A 189 2.11 0.14 -25.20
CA ASN A 189 1.15 1.20 -24.88
C ASN A 189 0.51 0.90 -23.50
N THR A 190 1.07 1.46 -22.46
CA THR A 190 0.38 1.56 -21.19
C THR A 190 -0.65 2.68 -21.27
N PRO A 191 -1.93 2.49 -20.95
CA PRO A 191 -2.92 3.57 -20.97
C PRO A 191 -2.49 4.67 -20.00
N ALA A 192 -2.27 5.87 -20.52
CA ALA A 192 -2.00 7.04 -19.71
C ALA A 192 -3.19 7.30 -18.80
N ALA A 193 -2.98 7.30 -17.48
CA ALA A 193 -3.94 7.82 -16.51
C ALA A 193 -4.27 9.27 -16.90
N GLY A 194 -5.54 9.48 -17.23
CA GLY A 194 -6.01 10.72 -17.84
C GLY A 194 -5.96 11.89 -16.87
N ASN A 195 -5.03 12.77 -17.06
CA ASN A 195 -5.05 14.10 -16.47
C ASN A 195 -6.07 14.97 -17.21
N LYS A 196 -7.30 15.05 -16.69
CA LYS A 196 -8.30 16.03 -17.11
C LYS A 196 -8.07 17.35 -16.38
N SER A 197 -7.14 18.14 -16.84
CA SER A 197 -7.08 19.57 -16.59
C SER A 197 -7.91 20.27 -17.67
N GLY A 198 -9.16 20.59 -17.36
CA GLY A 198 -10.04 21.38 -18.21
C GLY A 198 -9.85 22.87 -17.96
N GLY A 199 -8.96 23.51 -18.72
CA GLY A 199 -8.89 24.95 -18.86
C GLY A 199 -9.91 25.44 -19.87
N GLY A 200 -11.09 25.86 -19.43
CA GLY A 200 -12.07 26.56 -20.25
C GLY A 200 -11.90 28.06 -20.17
N SER A 201 -11.27 28.63 -21.19
CA SER A 201 -11.25 30.07 -21.44
C SER A 201 -12.56 30.47 -22.09
N VAL A 202 -13.37 31.27 -21.40
CA VAL A 202 -14.56 31.92 -22.01
C VAL A 202 -14.19 33.35 -22.35
N LYS A 203 -14.08 33.63 -23.64
CA LYS A 203 -14.09 35.00 -24.22
C LYS A 203 -15.50 35.50 -24.32
N GLY A 204 -15.65 36.78 -23.95
CA GLY A 204 -16.92 37.51 -23.95
C GLY A 204 -17.54 37.74 -25.33
N GLY A 205 -18.79 38.08 -25.28
CA GLY A 205 -19.61 38.55 -26.39
C GLY A 205 -20.81 39.27 -25.85
N GLU A 206 -20.76 40.57 -25.98
CA GLU A 206 -21.77 41.58 -25.70
C GLU A 206 -22.98 41.43 -26.63
N SER A 207 -24.21 41.66 -26.16
CA SER A 207 -25.14 42.57 -26.77
C SER A 207 -26.60 42.42 -26.28
N ARG A 208 -27.09 43.50 -25.71
CA ARG A 208 -28.39 44.19 -25.88
C ARG A 208 -29.71 43.42 -25.76
N GLY A 209 -30.48 43.83 -24.79
CA GLY A 209 -31.66 44.63 -25.06
C GLY A 209 -33.01 43.92 -24.96
N GLY A 210 -33.92 44.44 -24.19
CA GLY A 210 -35.35 44.19 -24.39
C GLY A 210 -36.23 44.14 -23.15
N ASP A 211 -36.81 45.25 -22.85
CA ASP A 211 -37.94 45.54 -21.95
C ASP A 211 -39.12 44.56 -22.01
N GLY A 212 -39.84 44.45 -20.89
CA GLY A 212 -41.21 43.97 -20.99
C GLY A 212 -41.84 43.53 -19.66
N LYS A 213 -42.25 44.45 -18.83
CA LYS A 213 -43.52 44.59 -18.08
C LYS A 213 -44.39 43.38 -17.75
N SER A 214 -44.73 43.34 -16.45
CA SER A 214 -46.10 43.35 -15.90
C SER A 214 -46.88 42.03 -15.80
N GLY A 215 -47.42 41.80 -14.60
CA GLY A 215 -48.73 41.21 -14.41
C GLY A 215 -48.84 40.14 -13.32
N LYS A 216 -49.16 40.58 -12.11
CA LYS A 216 -50.21 40.13 -11.20
C LYS A 216 -50.91 38.77 -11.57
N GLN A 217 -50.91 37.82 -10.74
CA GLN A 217 -51.95 37.42 -9.76
C GLN A 217 -51.39 36.37 -8.85
#